data_ab14b1d0789d21ccb502072e2d988b79
#
_entry.id   ab14b1d0789d21ccb502072e2d988b79
#
_cell.length_a   1.000
_cell.length_b   1.000
_cell.length_c   1.000
_cell.angle_alpha   90.00
_cell.angle_beta   90.00
_cell.angle_gamma   90.00
#
_symmetry.space_group_name_H-M   'P 1'
#
loop_
_entity.id
_entity.type
_entity.pdbx_description
1 polymer ?
#
loop_
_entity_poly.entity_id
_entity_poly.type
_entity_poly.pdbx_seq_one_letter_code
_entity_poly.pdbx_strand_id
1 'polypeptide(L)'
;VTMQLKSDGARQMKLRLRIPDWAKGANSLLLNGSAVSVTADAQGYAVLDRVWQNGDTLTLELPMQAQSIDMVEGCQDTADYTAFRRGPIVYCAEAIDNAAAPAQYYLSPDAIFTEEWTDNLDGKADPYGVRGLMTITTQEAHLASPDAPETVPLKLIPFYANANRGSSAMEAYLSLSPKWQRLEHYAEPSASHTFDGNEYDSVTHLNDNNE
;
A
#
# COMPACT_ATOMS: atom_id res chain seq x y z
N VAL A 1 -21.26 6.10 -2.18
CA VAL A 1 -21.98 7.15 -1.44
C VAL A 1 -23.25 7.49 -2.20
N THR A 2 -24.41 7.47 -1.51
CA THR A 2 -25.69 7.86 -2.10
C THR A 2 -26.20 9.13 -1.44
N MET A 3 -26.61 10.08 -2.27
CA MET A 3 -27.17 11.38 -1.87
C MET A 3 -28.56 11.51 -2.46
N GLN A 4 -29.54 11.95 -1.68
CA GLN A 4 -30.88 12.31 -2.15
C GLN A 4 -31.10 13.82 -1.99
N LEU A 5 -31.53 14.47 -3.06
CA LEU A 5 -31.85 15.87 -3.03
C LEU A 5 -33.28 16.10 -2.54
N LYS A 6 -33.44 17.05 -1.64
CA LYS A 6 -34.74 17.50 -1.15
C LYS A 6 -34.85 18.99 -1.43
N SER A 7 -35.94 19.40 -2.10
CA SER A 7 -36.21 20.78 -2.43
C SER A 7 -37.71 21.02 -2.61
N ASP A 8 -38.15 22.25 -2.44
CA ASP A 8 -39.56 22.64 -2.63
C ASP A 8 -39.96 22.76 -4.11
N GLY A 9 -39.09 22.38 -5.03
CA GLY A 9 -39.33 22.43 -6.48
C GLY A 9 -38.02 22.30 -7.25
N ALA A 10 -38.13 22.44 -8.58
CA ALA A 10 -36.96 22.38 -9.46
C ALA A 10 -36.00 23.54 -9.19
N ARG A 11 -34.67 23.22 -9.08
CA ARG A 11 -33.60 24.17 -8.78
C ARG A 11 -32.43 24.00 -9.73
N GLN A 12 -32.04 25.09 -10.41
CA GLN A 12 -30.75 25.11 -11.10
C GLN A 12 -29.64 25.17 -10.05
N MET A 13 -28.76 24.16 -10.04
CA MET A 13 -27.68 24.10 -9.07
C MET A 13 -26.48 23.35 -9.65
N LYS A 14 -25.30 23.86 -9.34
CA LYS A 14 -24.02 23.20 -9.64
C LYS A 14 -23.54 22.37 -8.46
N LEU A 15 -23.47 21.07 -8.63
CA LEU A 15 -22.93 20.13 -7.66
C LEU A 15 -21.50 19.77 -8.03
N ARG A 16 -20.59 19.78 -7.06
CA ARG A 16 -19.21 19.37 -7.22
C ARG A 16 -18.93 18.18 -6.32
N LEU A 17 -18.52 17.06 -6.91
CA LEU A 17 -18.20 15.82 -6.22
C LEU A 17 -16.70 15.58 -6.28
N ARG A 18 -16.08 15.38 -5.14
CA ARG A 18 -14.66 15.06 -5.10
C ARG A 18 -14.42 13.65 -5.64
N ILE A 19 -13.56 13.53 -6.64
CA ILE A 19 -13.02 12.27 -7.14
C ILE A 19 -11.55 12.21 -6.70
N PRO A 20 -11.21 11.40 -5.70
CA PRO A 20 -9.84 11.26 -5.24
C PRO A 20 -8.95 10.63 -6.32
N ASP A 21 -7.64 10.91 -6.27
CA ASP A 21 -6.69 10.39 -7.26
C ASP A 21 -6.64 8.86 -7.28
N TRP A 22 -6.79 8.22 -6.12
CA TRP A 22 -6.82 6.77 -6.00
C TRP A 22 -8.06 6.11 -6.63
N ALA A 23 -9.12 6.87 -6.90
CA ALA A 23 -10.35 6.39 -7.54
C ALA A 23 -10.50 6.88 -9.00
N LYS A 24 -9.53 7.63 -9.53
CA LYS A 24 -9.55 8.06 -10.93
C LYS A 24 -9.57 6.86 -11.87
N GLY A 25 -10.48 6.89 -12.85
CA GLY A 25 -10.64 5.82 -13.83
C GLY A 25 -11.45 4.60 -13.38
N ALA A 26 -11.65 4.42 -12.06
CA ALA A 26 -12.44 3.32 -11.51
C ALA A 26 -13.76 3.78 -10.86
N ASN A 27 -14.02 5.10 -10.80
CA ASN A 27 -15.24 5.65 -10.23
C ASN A 27 -16.42 5.51 -11.18
N SER A 28 -17.62 5.40 -10.62
CA SER A 28 -18.87 5.49 -11.36
C SER A 28 -19.85 6.47 -10.71
N LEU A 29 -20.67 7.12 -11.53
CA LEU A 29 -21.71 8.02 -11.05
C LEU A 29 -23.04 7.64 -11.68
N LEU A 30 -24.05 7.45 -10.82
CA LEU A 30 -25.42 7.18 -11.24
C LEU A 30 -26.33 8.33 -10.81
N LEU A 31 -27.11 8.83 -11.72
CA LEU A 31 -28.20 9.77 -11.45
C LEU A 31 -29.52 9.06 -11.67
N ASN A 32 -30.34 8.96 -10.64
CA ASN A 32 -31.63 8.25 -10.67
C ASN A 32 -31.48 6.82 -11.25
N GLY A 33 -30.38 6.14 -10.90
CA GLY A 33 -30.06 4.80 -11.38
C GLY A 33 -29.43 4.73 -12.79
N SER A 34 -29.35 5.83 -13.50
CA SER A 34 -28.74 5.89 -14.85
C SER A 34 -27.31 6.39 -14.79
N ALA A 35 -26.40 5.72 -15.52
CA ALA A 35 -24.99 6.10 -15.55
C ALA A 35 -24.80 7.50 -16.17
N VAL A 36 -24.00 8.30 -15.51
CA VAL A 36 -23.60 9.63 -15.98
C VAL A 36 -22.09 9.63 -16.19
N SER A 37 -21.66 10.00 -17.40
CA SER A 37 -20.24 10.16 -17.68
C SER A 37 -19.70 11.36 -16.89
N VAL A 38 -18.63 11.13 -16.14
CA VAL A 38 -18.03 12.15 -15.28
C VAL A 38 -16.54 12.16 -15.48
N THR A 39 -16.02 13.35 -15.80
CA THR A 39 -14.58 13.61 -15.82
C THR A 39 -14.27 14.61 -14.69
N ALA A 40 -13.30 14.29 -13.86
CA ALA A 40 -12.84 15.21 -12.84
C ALA A 40 -12.08 16.39 -13.49
N ASP A 41 -12.35 17.61 -13.02
CA ASP A 41 -11.59 18.80 -13.40
C ASP A 41 -10.15 18.75 -12.85
N ALA A 42 -9.34 19.75 -13.18
CA ALA A 42 -7.94 19.83 -12.72
C ALA A 42 -7.81 19.86 -11.18
N GLN A 43 -8.86 20.26 -10.47
CA GLN A 43 -8.92 20.26 -9.01
C GLN A 43 -9.45 18.94 -8.44
N GLY A 44 -9.77 17.96 -9.30
CA GLY A 44 -10.27 16.64 -8.92
C GLY A 44 -11.75 16.62 -8.55
N TYR A 45 -12.59 17.48 -9.15
CA TYR A 45 -14.02 17.49 -8.94
C TYR A 45 -14.79 17.14 -10.21
N ALA A 46 -15.72 16.23 -10.07
CA ALA A 46 -16.78 16.03 -11.03
C ALA A 46 -17.85 17.11 -10.87
N VAL A 47 -18.23 17.79 -11.94
CA VAL A 47 -19.16 18.92 -11.91
C VAL A 47 -20.44 18.56 -12.63
N LEU A 48 -21.57 18.65 -11.93
CA LEU A 48 -22.91 18.47 -12.47
C LEU A 48 -23.65 19.78 -12.37
N ASP A 49 -23.84 20.49 -13.50
CA ASP A 49 -24.55 21.73 -13.58
C ASP A 49 -25.90 21.51 -14.34
N ARG A 50 -26.98 21.42 -13.58
CA ARG A 50 -28.29 21.09 -14.14
C ARG A 50 -29.44 21.57 -13.25
N VAL A 51 -30.66 21.48 -13.78
CA VAL A 51 -31.88 21.60 -12.97
C VAL A 51 -32.09 20.29 -12.22
N TRP A 52 -32.12 20.36 -10.88
CA TRP A 52 -32.39 19.25 -9.97
C TRP A 52 -33.85 19.24 -9.56
N GLN A 53 -34.43 18.06 -9.46
CA GLN A 53 -35.80 17.83 -8.99
C GLN A 53 -35.77 17.34 -7.52
N ASN A 54 -36.89 17.59 -6.83
CA ASN A 54 -37.06 16.96 -5.52
C ASN A 54 -37.10 15.44 -5.65
N GLY A 55 -36.27 14.76 -4.84
CA GLY A 55 -36.15 13.30 -4.86
C GLY A 55 -35.05 12.77 -5.80
N ASP A 56 -34.40 13.61 -6.60
CA ASP A 56 -33.25 13.16 -7.38
C ASP A 56 -32.24 12.45 -6.50
N THR A 57 -31.77 11.30 -6.96
CA THR A 57 -30.76 10.46 -6.25
C THR A 57 -29.48 10.41 -7.05
N LEU A 58 -28.39 10.67 -6.38
CA LEU A 58 -27.04 10.59 -6.95
C LEU A 58 -26.23 9.56 -6.19
N THR A 59 -25.73 8.56 -6.89
CA THR A 59 -24.86 7.51 -6.31
C THR A 59 -23.47 7.60 -6.91
N LEU A 60 -22.49 7.94 -6.08
CA LEU A 60 -21.07 7.95 -6.43
C LEU A 60 -20.41 6.69 -5.85
N GLU A 61 -19.84 5.89 -6.72
CA GLU A 61 -19.04 4.72 -6.36
C GLU A 61 -17.56 5.05 -6.48
N LEU A 62 -16.82 4.77 -5.42
CA LEU A 62 -15.38 4.97 -5.32
C LEU A 62 -14.77 3.62 -4.86
N PRO A 63 -14.50 2.70 -5.78
CA PRO A 63 -13.97 1.39 -5.42
C PRO A 63 -12.59 1.54 -4.81
N MET A 64 -12.42 0.95 -3.63
CA MET A 64 -11.14 0.86 -2.95
C MET A 64 -10.53 -0.50 -3.27
N GLN A 65 -9.41 -0.50 -3.97
CA GLN A 65 -8.66 -1.71 -4.33
C GLN A 65 -7.23 -1.59 -3.82
N ALA A 66 -6.62 -2.73 -3.49
CA ALA A 66 -5.21 -2.81 -3.17
C ALA A 66 -4.38 -2.43 -4.41
N GLN A 67 -3.41 -1.57 -4.22
CA GLN A 67 -2.51 -1.08 -5.27
C GLN A 67 -1.10 -0.98 -4.70
N SER A 68 -0.12 -1.45 -5.48
CA SER A 68 1.28 -1.10 -5.25
C SER A 68 1.52 0.38 -5.57
N ILE A 69 2.44 0.97 -4.88
CA ILE A 69 2.89 2.35 -5.09
C ILE A 69 4.38 2.29 -5.38
N ASP A 70 4.74 2.74 -6.57
CA ASP A 70 6.14 2.88 -6.92
C ASP A 70 6.78 4.03 -6.13
N MET A 71 8.05 3.89 -5.85
CA MET A 71 8.82 4.94 -5.20
C MET A 71 8.98 6.14 -6.13
N VAL A 72 9.21 7.30 -5.53
CA VAL A 72 9.40 8.55 -6.27
C VAL A 72 10.62 8.44 -7.18
N GLU A 73 10.44 8.74 -8.47
CA GLU A 73 11.49 8.76 -9.46
C GLU A 73 12.64 9.68 -9.03
N GLY A 74 13.87 9.18 -9.11
CA GLY A 74 15.06 9.93 -8.72
C GLY A 74 15.60 9.65 -7.31
N CYS A 75 14.91 8.83 -6.50
CA CYS A 75 15.43 8.35 -5.22
C CYS A 75 16.06 6.96 -5.42
N GLN A 76 17.37 6.92 -5.71
CA GLN A 76 18.08 5.67 -6.04
C GLN A 76 18.04 4.64 -4.91
N ASP A 77 18.10 5.09 -3.66
CA ASP A 77 18.13 4.22 -2.48
C ASP A 77 16.80 3.48 -2.23
N THR A 78 15.73 3.88 -2.91
CA THR A 78 14.38 3.30 -2.75
C THR A 78 13.82 2.67 -4.02
N ALA A 79 14.61 2.60 -5.11
CA ALA A 79 14.16 2.07 -6.40
C ALA A 79 13.65 0.62 -6.30
N ASP A 80 14.21 -0.18 -5.39
CA ASP A 80 13.86 -1.58 -5.17
C ASP A 80 12.78 -1.78 -4.09
N TYR A 81 12.03 -0.74 -3.75
CA TYR A 81 10.96 -0.85 -2.79
C TYR A 81 9.61 -0.53 -3.42
N THR A 82 8.59 -1.14 -2.86
CA THR A 82 7.20 -0.81 -3.12
C THR A 82 6.44 -0.62 -1.82
N ALA A 83 5.41 0.19 -1.84
CA ALA A 83 4.45 0.30 -0.76
C ALA A 83 3.07 -0.12 -1.24
N PHE A 84 2.15 -0.38 -0.32
CA PHE A 84 0.78 -0.76 -0.65
C PHE A 84 -0.21 0.22 -0.06
N ARG A 85 -1.24 0.52 -0.85
CA ARG A 85 -2.41 1.27 -0.40
C ARG A 85 -3.70 0.59 -0.84
N ARG A 86 -4.77 0.87 -0.13
CA ARG A 86 -6.13 0.55 -0.52
C ARG A 86 -6.98 1.81 -0.40
N GLY A 87 -7.31 2.42 -1.52
CA GLY A 87 -7.84 3.77 -1.51
C GLY A 87 -6.87 4.76 -0.85
N PRO A 88 -7.29 5.53 0.16
CA PRO A 88 -6.42 6.48 0.88
C PRO A 88 -5.58 5.83 2.01
N ILE A 89 -5.78 4.55 2.27
CA ILE A 89 -5.18 3.85 3.42
C ILE A 89 -3.88 3.21 2.98
N VAL A 90 -2.78 3.55 3.64
CA VAL A 90 -1.47 2.90 3.50
C VAL A 90 -1.45 1.64 4.35
N TYR A 91 -0.73 0.62 3.89
CA TYR A 91 -0.57 -0.68 4.55
C TYR A 91 0.87 -0.90 5.00
N CYS A 92 1.03 -1.76 5.97
CA CYS A 92 2.33 -2.20 6.47
C CYS A 92 2.30 -3.69 6.84
N ALA A 93 3.47 -4.32 6.86
CA ALA A 93 3.67 -5.65 7.42
C ALA A 93 4.13 -5.52 8.88
N GLU A 94 3.64 -6.38 9.77
CA GLU A 94 4.12 -6.53 11.13
C GLU A 94 4.65 -7.95 11.37
N ALA A 95 5.73 -8.09 12.14
CA ALA A 95 6.29 -9.40 12.47
C ALA A 95 5.32 -10.29 13.24
N ILE A 96 4.39 -9.70 14.00
CA ILE A 96 3.38 -10.45 14.76
C ILE A 96 2.39 -11.21 13.86
N ASP A 97 2.21 -10.78 12.61
CA ASP A 97 1.31 -11.39 11.62
C ASP A 97 2.03 -12.33 10.64
N ASN A 98 3.36 -12.33 10.65
CA ASN A 98 4.18 -12.92 9.62
C ASN A 98 5.21 -13.89 10.23
N ALA A 99 5.75 -14.80 9.42
CA ALA A 99 6.69 -15.83 9.88
C ALA A 99 8.05 -15.26 10.32
N ALA A 100 8.42 -14.08 9.83
CA ALA A 100 9.68 -13.41 10.11
C ALA A 100 9.51 -11.89 10.20
N ALA A 101 10.58 -11.20 10.59
CA ALA A 101 10.58 -9.73 10.55
C ALA A 101 10.37 -9.23 9.12
N PRO A 102 9.52 -8.21 8.91
CA PRO A 102 9.16 -7.73 7.57
C PRO A 102 10.35 -7.32 6.69
N ALA A 103 11.43 -6.85 7.30
CA ALA A 103 12.66 -6.49 6.60
C ALA A 103 13.37 -7.67 5.93
N GLN A 104 13.02 -8.92 6.29
CA GLN A 104 13.59 -10.14 5.70
C GLN A 104 12.82 -10.60 4.46
N TYR A 105 11.66 -10.00 4.17
CA TYR A 105 10.87 -10.33 3.01
C TYR A 105 11.30 -9.52 1.78
N TYR A 106 11.14 -10.16 0.63
CA TYR A 106 11.09 -9.46 -0.65
C TYR A 106 9.95 -10.04 -1.51
N LEU A 107 9.48 -9.24 -2.44
CA LEU A 107 8.34 -9.55 -3.29
C LEU A 107 8.80 -9.78 -4.73
N SER A 108 8.21 -10.78 -5.38
CA SER A 108 8.26 -10.84 -6.85
C SER A 108 7.49 -9.64 -7.42
N PRO A 109 7.97 -9.04 -8.52
CA PRO A 109 7.23 -7.96 -9.20
C PRO A 109 5.81 -8.36 -9.63
N ASP A 110 5.59 -9.65 -9.90
CA ASP A 110 4.32 -10.21 -10.36
C ASP A 110 3.49 -10.82 -9.22
N ALA A 111 3.86 -10.61 -7.95
CA ALA A 111 3.16 -11.18 -6.81
C ALA A 111 1.68 -10.75 -6.78
N ILE A 112 0.80 -11.75 -6.68
CA ILE A 112 -0.65 -11.54 -6.64
C ILE A 112 -1.07 -11.30 -5.19
N PHE A 113 -1.84 -10.24 -4.99
CA PHE A 113 -2.38 -9.86 -3.69
C PHE A 113 -3.89 -10.06 -3.65
N THR A 114 -4.38 -10.60 -2.55
CA THR A 114 -5.80 -10.78 -2.25
C THR A 114 -6.22 -9.89 -1.08
N GLU A 115 -7.45 -9.40 -1.13
CA GLU A 115 -8.06 -8.62 -0.06
C GLU A 115 -9.01 -9.49 0.74
N GLU A 116 -8.90 -9.45 2.07
CA GLU A 116 -9.76 -10.21 2.95
C GLU A 116 -10.21 -9.36 4.14
N TRP A 117 -11.51 -9.40 4.44
CA TRP A 117 -12.03 -8.80 5.67
C TRP A 117 -11.75 -9.71 6.86
N THR A 118 -11.10 -9.15 7.86
CA THR A 118 -10.76 -9.86 9.10
C THR A 118 -11.45 -9.16 10.27
N ASP A 119 -12.41 -9.84 10.92
CA ASP A 119 -13.16 -9.29 12.06
C ASP A 119 -12.27 -9.12 13.29
N ASN A 120 -11.26 -9.98 13.41
CA ASN A 120 -10.37 -9.99 14.55
C ASN A 120 -9.00 -10.56 14.14
N LEU A 121 -7.96 -9.76 14.22
CA LEU A 121 -6.62 -10.17 13.79
C LEU A 121 -5.95 -11.21 14.67
N ASP A 122 -6.29 -11.25 15.96
CA ASP A 122 -5.60 -12.10 16.94
C ASP A 122 -6.55 -12.87 17.89
N GLY A 123 -7.86 -12.86 17.62
CA GLY A 123 -8.84 -13.49 18.46
C GLY A 123 -9.10 -12.79 19.80
N LYS A 124 -8.44 -11.65 20.05
CA LYS A 124 -8.63 -10.83 21.26
C LYS A 124 -9.63 -9.73 21.00
N ALA A 125 -10.40 -9.38 22.01
CA ALA A 125 -11.27 -8.21 21.93
C ALA A 125 -10.42 -6.96 21.66
N ASP A 126 -10.75 -6.24 20.59
CA ASP A 126 -10.09 -5.02 20.27
C ASP A 126 -10.39 -3.95 21.34
N PRO A 127 -9.38 -3.49 22.10
CA PRO A 127 -9.59 -2.49 23.15
C PRO A 127 -10.02 -1.12 22.60
N TYR A 128 -9.86 -0.89 21.28
CA TYR A 128 -10.17 0.38 20.62
C TYR A 128 -11.47 0.36 19.84
N GLY A 129 -12.21 -0.77 19.82
CA GLY A 129 -13.52 -0.90 19.18
C GLY A 129 -13.51 -0.97 17.66
N VAL A 130 -12.36 -1.26 17.06
CA VAL A 130 -12.25 -1.55 15.62
C VAL A 130 -12.77 -2.95 15.38
N ARG A 131 -13.99 -3.07 14.85
CA ARG A 131 -14.68 -4.36 14.68
C ARG A 131 -14.10 -5.25 13.58
N GLY A 132 -13.07 -4.81 12.90
CA GLY A 132 -12.43 -5.55 11.82
C GLY A 132 -11.72 -4.60 10.87
N LEU A 133 -10.92 -5.17 9.99
CA LEU A 133 -10.16 -4.43 8.99
C LEU A 133 -9.98 -5.28 7.73
N MET A 134 -9.72 -4.61 6.63
CA MET A 134 -9.33 -5.27 5.39
C MET A 134 -7.85 -5.56 5.44
N THR A 135 -7.45 -6.81 5.30
CA THR A 135 -6.06 -7.23 5.13
C THR A 135 -5.74 -7.39 3.64
N ILE A 136 -4.47 -7.29 3.31
CA ILE A 136 -3.93 -7.59 1.98
C ILE A 136 -2.92 -8.72 2.17
N THR A 137 -3.06 -9.82 1.45
CA THR A 137 -2.18 -10.98 1.60
C THR A 137 -1.66 -11.46 0.25
N THR A 138 -0.44 -11.99 0.25
CA THR A 138 0.12 -12.76 -0.87
C THR A 138 0.69 -14.07 -0.37
N GLN A 139 0.68 -15.09 -1.24
CA GLN A 139 1.36 -16.37 -1.01
C GLN A 139 2.72 -16.43 -1.71
N GLU A 140 3.13 -15.33 -2.34
CA GLU A 140 4.27 -15.25 -3.25
C GLU A 140 5.36 -14.29 -2.76
N ALA A 141 5.42 -14.05 -1.44
CA ALA A 141 6.55 -13.39 -0.84
C ALA A 141 7.69 -14.39 -0.60
N HIS A 142 8.90 -13.90 -0.52
CA HIS A 142 10.09 -14.71 -0.29
C HIS A 142 10.83 -14.22 0.94
N LEU A 143 11.35 -15.16 1.73
CA LEU A 143 12.38 -14.85 2.73
C LEU A 143 13.74 -14.82 2.05
N ALA A 144 14.52 -13.80 2.36
CA ALA A 144 15.89 -13.69 1.89
C ALA A 144 16.74 -14.81 2.54
N SER A 145 17.25 -15.71 1.71
CA SER A 145 18.16 -16.78 2.12
C SER A 145 19.23 -16.95 1.06
N PRO A 146 20.51 -17.05 1.44
CA PRO A 146 21.61 -17.25 0.50
C PRO A 146 21.51 -18.58 -0.26
N ASP A 147 21.00 -19.64 0.39
CA ASP A 147 21.01 -20.98 -0.16
C ASP A 147 19.80 -21.30 -1.05
N ALA A 148 18.62 -20.86 -0.65
CA ALA A 148 17.40 -20.96 -1.43
C ALA A 148 16.32 -20.02 -0.86
N PRO A 149 15.73 -19.14 -1.67
CA PRO A 149 14.60 -18.35 -1.22
C PRO A 149 13.42 -19.26 -0.88
N GLU A 150 12.87 -19.11 0.30
CA GLU A 150 11.64 -19.79 0.70
C GLU A 150 10.43 -18.92 0.33
N THR A 151 9.49 -19.49 -0.41
CA THR A 151 8.22 -18.82 -0.70
C THR A 151 7.29 -18.96 0.50
N VAL A 152 6.84 -17.85 1.03
CA VAL A 152 6.04 -17.78 2.26
C VAL A 152 4.90 -16.75 2.12
N PRO A 153 3.81 -16.93 2.86
CA PRO A 153 2.75 -15.92 2.89
C PRO A 153 3.25 -14.64 3.56
N LEU A 154 2.77 -13.51 3.06
CA LEU A 154 2.97 -12.20 3.67
C LEU A 154 1.61 -11.53 3.84
N LYS A 155 1.33 -11.08 5.05
CA LYS A 155 0.12 -10.34 5.42
C LYS A 155 0.45 -8.88 5.70
N LEU A 156 -0.34 -8.00 5.11
CA LEU A 156 -0.31 -6.56 5.32
C LEU A 156 -1.60 -6.11 6.00
N ILE A 157 -1.48 -5.20 6.92
CA ILE A 157 -2.58 -4.56 7.64
C ILE A 157 -2.59 -3.05 7.38
N PRO A 158 -3.73 -2.36 7.57
CA PRO A 158 -3.75 -0.91 7.53
C PRO A 158 -2.77 -0.30 8.53
N PHE A 159 -1.99 0.67 8.10
CA PHE A 159 -0.98 1.31 8.94
C PHE A 159 -1.55 1.88 10.26
N TYR A 160 -2.81 2.34 10.27
CA TYR A 160 -3.46 2.83 11.49
C TYR A 160 -3.66 1.74 12.56
N ALA A 161 -3.60 0.46 12.16
CA ALA A 161 -3.70 -0.68 13.07
C ALA A 161 -2.35 -1.17 13.60
N ASN A 162 -1.25 -0.56 13.15
CA ASN A 162 0.10 -0.89 13.58
C ASN A 162 0.25 -0.75 15.10
N ALA A 163 0.93 -1.69 15.73
CA ALA A 163 1.24 -1.77 17.15
C ALA A 163 0.01 -1.86 18.10
N ASN A 164 -1.22 -1.97 17.60
CA ASN A 164 -2.42 -2.12 18.44
C ASN A 164 -2.42 -3.42 19.27
N ARG A 165 -1.67 -4.43 18.86
CA ARG A 165 -1.54 -5.74 19.50
C ARG A 165 -0.25 -5.90 20.30
N GLY A 166 0.54 -4.86 20.40
CA GLY A 166 1.84 -4.81 21.07
C GLY A 166 2.94 -4.33 20.14
N SER A 167 4.12 -4.07 20.70
CA SER A 167 5.28 -3.66 19.91
C SER A 167 5.76 -4.81 19.02
N SER A 168 5.93 -4.55 17.74
CA SER A 168 6.39 -5.49 16.73
C SER A 168 7.25 -4.78 15.69
N ALA A 169 8.22 -5.48 15.09
CA ALA A 169 8.93 -4.95 13.93
C ALA A 169 7.92 -4.72 12.79
N MET A 170 8.05 -3.59 12.11
CA MET A 170 7.10 -3.17 11.07
C MET A 170 7.84 -2.54 9.89
N GLU A 171 7.34 -2.84 8.68
CA GLU A 171 7.77 -2.19 7.44
C GLU A 171 6.54 -1.76 6.61
N ALA A 172 6.54 -0.51 6.15
CA ALA A 172 5.56 0.00 5.19
C ALA A 172 6.09 -0.07 3.75
N TYR A 173 7.39 -0.17 3.59
CA TYR A 173 8.08 -0.32 2.31
C TYR A 173 8.67 -1.72 2.22
N LEU A 174 8.20 -2.48 1.23
CA LEU A 174 8.62 -3.86 1.03
C LEU A 174 9.64 -3.93 -0.10
N SER A 175 10.68 -4.73 0.11
CA SER A 175 11.73 -4.92 -0.88
C SER A 175 11.22 -5.70 -2.09
N LEU A 176 11.69 -5.34 -3.27
CA LEU A 176 11.47 -6.10 -4.53
C LEU A 176 12.66 -7.02 -4.86
N SER A 177 13.74 -6.93 -4.08
CA SER A 177 14.93 -7.76 -4.23
C SER A 177 15.49 -8.16 -2.87
N PRO A 178 16.18 -9.30 -2.76
CA PRO A 178 16.86 -9.66 -1.52
C PRO A 178 17.87 -8.60 -1.09
N LYS A 179 17.89 -8.25 0.19
CA LYS A 179 18.77 -7.19 0.73
C LYS A 179 20.26 -7.42 0.41
N TRP A 180 20.71 -8.66 0.43
CA TRP A 180 22.11 -9.01 0.14
C TRP A 180 22.50 -8.78 -1.32
N GLN A 181 21.57 -8.90 -2.28
CA GLN A 181 21.83 -8.59 -3.70
C GLN A 181 22.02 -7.10 -3.97
N ARG A 182 21.50 -6.23 -3.10
CA ARG A 182 21.60 -4.78 -3.28
C ARG A 182 22.98 -4.23 -2.98
N LEU A 183 23.70 -4.82 -2.03
CA LEU A 183 25.06 -4.40 -1.70
C LEU A 183 26.03 -4.69 -2.85
N GLU A 184 25.85 -5.82 -3.54
CA GLU A 184 26.65 -6.16 -4.71
C GLU A 184 26.39 -5.22 -5.91
N HIS A 185 25.19 -4.63 -5.99
CA HIS A 185 24.81 -3.76 -7.11
C HIS A 185 25.32 -2.32 -6.97
N TYR A 186 25.54 -1.84 -5.74
CA TYR A 186 25.79 -0.42 -5.46
C TYR A 186 27.19 -0.12 -4.94
N ALA A 187 27.98 -1.10 -4.59
CA ALA A 187 29.30 -0.87 -4.05
C ALA A 187 30.35 -1.78 -4.69
N GLU A 188 31.16 -1.25 -5.58
CA GLU A 188 32.49 -1.80 -5.72
C GLU A 188 33.27 -1.46 -4.44
N PRO A 189 33.66 -2.47 -3.63
CA PRO A 189 34.37 -2.18 -2.41
C PRO A 189 35.69 -1.53 -2.72
N SER A 190 35.92 -0.33 -2.19
CA SER A 190 37.19 0.36 -2.31
C SER A 190 37.63 0.82 -0.93
N ALA A 191 38.88 0.53 -0.60
CA ALA A 191 39.53 1.09 0.58
C ALA A 191 40.67 1.99 0.15
N SER A 192 40.72 3.17 0.73
CA SER A 192 41.85 4.10 0.52
C SER A 192 43.12 3.64 1.22
N HIS A 193 43.00 2.68 2.16
CA HIS A 193 44.08 2.15 2.92
C HIS A 193 43.77 0.72 3.44
N THR A 194 44.62 -0.25 3.15
CA THR A 194 44.59 -1.56 3.77
C THR A 194 45.74 -1.63 4.78
N PHE A 195 45.43 -1.95 6.00
CA PHE A 195 46.46 -2.17 7.04
C PHE A 195 47.25 -3.45 6.74
N ASP A 196 48.59 -3.33 6.81
CA ASP A 196 49.51 -4.39 6.42
C ASP A 196 49.23 -5.70 7.18
N GLY A 197 48.75 -6.71 6.49
CA GLY A 197 48.72 -8.11 6.94
C GLY A 197 47.59 -8.54 7.84
N ASN A 198 46.53 -7.75 8.01
CA ASN A 198 45.36 -8.18 8.77
C ASN A 198 44.19 -8.52 7.79
N GLU A 199 43.82 -9.79 7.80
CA GLU A 199 42.77 -10.33 6.91
C GLU A 199 41.42 -9.59 7.07
N TYR A 200 41.18 -8.97 8.25
CA TYR A 200 39.98 -8.23 8.60
C TYR A 200 39.92 -6.83 8.01
N ASP A 201 41.03 -6.30 7.50
CA ASP A 201 41.07 -4.95 6.89
C ASP A 201 41.03 -4.99 5.36
N SER A 202 40.76 -6.14 4.76
CA SER A 202 40.66 -6.27 3.31
C SER A 202 39.32 -5.77 2.80
N VAL A 203 39.31 -5.15 1.60
CA VAL A 203 38.11 -4.66 0.95
C VAL A 203 37.04 -5.74 0.75
N THR A 204 37.40 -7.01 0.77
CA THR A 204 36.50 -8.14 0.64
C THR A 204 35.56 -8.30 1.85
N HIS A 205 35.95 -7.78 3.03
CA HIS A 205 35.15 -7.83 4.24
C HIS A 205 34.17 -6.66 4.39
N LEU A 206 34.25 -5.64 3.52
CA LEU A 206 33.32 -4.50 3.57
C LEU A 206 31.92 -4.86 3.07
N ASN A 207 31.78 -5.98 2.36
CA ASN A 207 30.53 -6.43 1.76
C ASN A 207 30.02 -7.78 2.26
N ASP A 208 30.75 -8.46 3.15
CA ASP A 208 30.23 -9.67 3.76
C ASP A 208 29.37 -9.27 4.96
N ASN A 209 28.10 -9.49 4.86
CA ASN A 209 27.09 -9.24 5.90
C ASN A 209 27.34 -10.09 7.18
N ASN A 210 28.57 -10.21 7.65
CA ASN A 210 28.95 -10.93 8.87
C ASN A 210 29.01 -9.97 10.07
N GLU A 211 27.89 -9.27 10.34
CA GLU A 211 27.61 -8.68 11.65
C GLU A 211 26.28 -9.22 12.19
#